data_a2f73225fdc45d79c07b0a18e4e32a2e
#
_entry.id   a2f73225fdc45d79c07b0a18e4e32a2e
#
_cell.length_a   1.000
_cell.length_b   1.000
_cell.length_c   1.000
_cell.angle_alpha   90.00
_cell.angle_beta   90.00
_cell.angle_gamma   90.00
#
_symmetry.space_group_name_H-M   'P 1'
#
loop_
_entity.id
_entity.type
_entity.pdbx_description
1 polymer ?
#
loop_
_entity_poly.entity_id
_entity_poly.type
_entity_poly.pdbx_seq_one_letter_code
_entity_poly.pdbx_strand_id
1 'polypeptide(L)'
;MSSIDLELIRMVESIQSGFTEPQDEEDPFDPLSIDLQRTIVVWITMGGPNIWVEIPVDSGSARIHGSWGSDRVSRLLSDEEEQALLESIGIYDIEEYLQYRASN
;
A
#
# COMPACT_ATOMS: atom_id res chain seq x y z
N MET A 1 -23.02 -6.74 -11.07
CA MET A 1 -21.60 -7.03 -11.28
C MET A 1 -21.38 -7.36 -12.75
N SER A 2 -20.38 -6.76 -13.38
CA SER A 2 -20.10 -7.04 -14.79
C SER A 2 -19.44 -8.41 -14.96
N SER A 3 -19.49 -8.97 -16.18
CA SER A 3 -18.83 -10.25 -16.46
C SER A 3 -17.31 -10.16 -16.33
N ILE A 4 -16.73 -8.96 -16.55
CA ILE A 4 -15.30 -8.73 -16.39
C ILE A 4 -14.90 -8.87 -14.92
N ASP A 5 -15.73 -8.36 -14.01
CA ASP A 5 -15.45 -8.47 -12.57
C ASP A 5 -15.48 -9.93 -12.12
N LEU A 6 -16.42 -10.72 -12.64
CA LEU A 6 -16.49 -12.14 -12.31
C LEU A 6 -15.28 -12.90 -12.83
N GLU A 7 -14.82 -12.61 -14.05
CA GLU A 7 -13.63 -13.23 -14.60
C GLU A 7 -12.39 -12.89 -13.79
N LEU A 8 -12.27 -11.63 -13.39
CA LEU A 8 -11.13 -11.19 -12.58
C LEU A 8 -11.13 -11.90 -11.22
N ILE A 9 -12.28 -12.00 -10.56
CA ILE A 9 -12.41 -12.70 -9.28
C ILE A 9 -12.00 -14.17 -9.43
N ARG A 10 -12.43 -14.85 -10.48
CA ARG A 10 -12.08 -16.25 -10.73
C ARG A 10 -10.57 -16.40 -10.95
N MET A 11 -9.95 -15.50 -11.69
CA MET A 11 -8.51 -15.52 -11.90
C MET A 11 -7.76 -15.37 -10.58
N VAL A 12 -8.16 -14.40 -9.76
CA VAL A 12 -7.52 -14.17 -8.46
C VAL A 12 -7.69 -15.38 -7.56
N GLU A 13 -8.87 -15.96 -7.49
CA GLU A 13 -9.13 -17.15 -6.67
C GLU A 13 -8.31 -18.35 -7.13
N SER A 14 -8.19 -18.52 -8.44
CA SER A 14 -7.40 -19.62 -9.01
C SER A 14 -5.92 -19.48 -8.66
N ILE A 15 -5.37 -18.27 -8.80
CA ILE A 15 -3.98 -18.00 -8.45
C ILE A 15 -3.76 -18.20 -6.95
N GLN A 16 -4.67 -17.69 -6.14
CA GLN A 16 -4.56 -17.79 -4.69
C GLN A 16 -4.56 -19.25 -4.22
N SER A 17 -5.43 -20.07 -4.78
CA SER A 17 -5.48 -21.48 -4.39
C SER A 17 -4.23 -22.23 -4.81
N GLY A 18 -3.57 -21.79 -5.88
CA GLY A 18 -2.34 -22.40 -6.35
C GLY A 18 -1.14 -22.15 -5.44
N PHE A 19 -1.19 -21.12 -4.56
CA PHE A 19 -0.05 -20.79 -3.69
C PHE A 19 0.24 -21.89 -2.67
N THR A 20 -0.77 -22.62 -2.22
CA THR A 20 -0.62 -23.65 -1.19
C THR A 20 -0.57 -25.06 -1.75
N GLU A 21 -0.75 -25.23 -3.07
CA GLU A 21 -0.65 -26.53 -3.70
C GLU A 21 0.82 -26.89 -3.94
N PRO A 22 1.20 -28.18 -3.81
CA PRO A 22 2.56 -28.59 -4.16
C PRO A 22 2.79 -28.29 -5.63
N GLN A 23 3.84 -27.55 -5.93
CA GLN A 23 4.18 -27.22 -7.31
C GLN A 23 5.12 -28.26 -7.87
N ASP A 24 4.85 -28.67 -9.11
CA ASP A 24 5.77 -29.53 -9.83
C ASP A 24 7.04 -28.75 -10.17
N GLU A 25 8.18 -29.43 -10.17
CA GLU A 25 9.44 -28.82 -10.59
C GLU A 25 9.39 -28.33 -12.04
N GLU A 26 8.49 -28.92 -12.85
CA GLU A 26 8.34 -28.57 -14.26
C GLU A 26 7.49 -27.32 -14.49
N ASP A 27 6.70 -26.89 -13.49
CA ASP A 27 5.81 -25.74 -13.62
C ASP A 27 5.77 -24.93 -12.32
N PRO A 28 6.92 -24.37 -11.89
CA PRO A 28 6.93 -23.53 -10.70
C PRO A 28 6.23 -22.20 -10.97
N PHE A 29 5.66 -21.61 -9.90
CA PHE A 29 5.12 -20.27 -10.00
C PHE A 29 6.25 -19.28 -10.33
N ASP A 30 6.10 -18.55 -11.43
CA ASP A 30 7.13 -17.63 -11.92
C ASP A 30 6.48 -16.28 -12.16
N PRO A 31 6.56 -15.34 -11.19
CA PRO A 31 5.96 -14.03 -11.38
C PRO A 31 6.67 -13.22 -12.46
N LEU A 32 5.93 -12.32 -13.09
CA LEU A 32 6.50 -11.44 -14.12
C LEU A 32 7.56 -10.51 -13.54
N SER A 33 7.34 -10.03 -12.33
CA SER A 33 8.31 -9.19 -11.64
C SER A 33 8.02 -9.22 -10.14
N ILE A 34 9.03 -8.84 -9.36
CA ILE A 34 8.88 -8.69 -7.91
C ILE A 34 9.38 -7.29 -7.57
N ASP A 35 8.46 -6.46 -7.05
CA ASP A 35 8.78 -5.11 -6.62
C ASP A 35 8.78 -5.06 -5.09
N LEU A 36 9.79 -4.42 -4.54
CA LEU A 36 9.84 -4.14 -3.10
C LEU A 36 9.41 -2.70 -2.88
N GLN A 37 8.31 -2.53 -2.17
CA GLN A 37 7.76 -1.20 -1.90
C GLN A 37 7.78 -0.91 -0.42
N ARG A 38 8.26 0.28 -0.06
CA ARG A 38 8.26 0.77 1.31
C ARG A 38 7.22 1.87 1.42
N THR A 39 6.52 1.91 2.54
CA THR A 39 5.46 2.90 2.76
C THR A 39 5.58 3.48 4.16
N ILE A 40 5.52 4.81 4.25
CA ILE A 40 5.40 5.51 5.52
C ILE A 40 3.91 5.68 5.81
N VAL A 41 3.47 5.25 7.00
CA VAL A 41 2.08 5.39 7.41
C VAL A 41 2.03 6.41 8.54
N VAL A 42 1.29 7.49 8.30
CA VAL A 42 1.12 8.55 9.30
C VAL A 42 -0.31 8.46 9.83
N TRP A 43 -0.46 8.02 11.06
CA TRP A 43 -1.77 7.92 11.72
C TRP A 43 -2.17 9.28 12.25
N ILE A 44 -3.33 9.78 11.80
CA ILE A 44 -3.84 11.10 12.22
C ILE A 44 -4.86 10.94 13.34
N THR A 45 -5.85 10.05 13.17
CA THR A 45 -6.80 9.73 14.22
C THR A 45 -7.00 8.23 14.29
N MET A 46 -7.26 7.73 15.50
CA MET A 46 -7.59 6.33 15.75
C MET A 46 -8.71 6.23 16.75
N GLY A 47 -9.46 5.16 16.69
CA GLY A 47 -10.52 4.87 17.63
C GLY A 47 -11.93 5.17 17.12
N GLY A 48 -12.04 5.84 15.99
CA GLY A 48 -13.28 6.08 15.28
C GLY A 48 -13.63 7.56 15.15
N PRO A 49 -13.49 8.14 13.95
CA PRO A 49 -12.98 7.46 12.73
C PRO A 49 -11.48 7.27 12.78
N ASN A 50 -10.99 6.36 11.92
CA ASN A 50 -9.56 6.20 11.70
C ASN A 50 -9.18 6.98 10.46
N ILE A 51 -8.17 7.85 10.56
CA ILE A 51 -7.66 8.60 9.41
C ILE A 51 -6.14 8.46 9.39
N TRP A 52 -5.59 8.12 8.24
CA TRP A 52 -4.15 7.95 8.08
C TRP A 52 -3.74 8.33 6.68
N VAL A 53 -2.45 8.62 6.52
CA VAL A 53 -1.85 8.91 5.21
C VAL A 53 -0.81 7.84 4.92
N GLU A 54 -0.82 7.32 3.71
CA GLU A 54 0.18 6.39 3.22
C GLU A 54 1.05 7.11 2.19
N ILE A 55 2.35 7.10 2.41
CA ILE A 55 3.32 7.76 1.54
C ILE A 55 4.26 6.69 1.00
N PRO A 56 4.07 6.23 -0.26
CA PRO A 56 5.00 5.29 -0.86
C PRO A 56 6.36 5.95 -1.04
N VAL A 57 7.42 5.25 -0.62
CA VAL A 57 8.78 5.79 -0.67
C VAL A 57 9.38 5.63 -2.06
N ASP A 58 9.17 4.46 -2.67
CA ASP A 58 9.86 4.11 -3.90
C ASP A 58 9.14 4.58 -5.16
N SER A 59 7.82 4.49 -5.18
CA SER A 59 7.02 4.96 -6.32
C SER A 59 5.56 5.08 -5.90
N GLY A 60 4.84 5.98 -6.57
CA GLY A 60 3.43 6.19 -6.32
C GLY A 60 3.16 7.51 -5.61
N SER A 61 1.89 7.83 -5.50
CA SER A 61 1.44 9.08 -4.89
C SER A 61 0.93 8.84 -3.47
N ALA A 62 1.12 9.80 -2.59
CA ALA A 62 0.59 9.73 -1.24
C ALA A 62 -0.94 9.77 -1.27
N ARG A 63 -1.57 9.04 -0.36
CA ARG A 63 -3.02 8.97 -0.22
C ARG A 63 -3.43 9.15 1.22
N ILE A 64 -4.51 9.91 1.42
CA ILE A 64 -5.17 9.98 2.72
C ILE A 64 -6.34 9.01 2.70
N HIS A 65 -6.47 8.23 3.78
CA HIS A 65 -7.51 7.23 3.94
C HIS A 65 -8.33 7.53 5.19
N GLY A 66 -9.60 7.25 5.10
CA GLY A 66 -10.50 7.33 6.25
C GLY A 66 -11.37 6.09 6.33
N SER A 67 -11.64 5.62 7.54
CA SER A 67 -12.57 4.53 7.75
C SER A 67 -13.41 4.79 8.99
N TRP A 68 -14.71 4.49 8.89
CA TRP A 68 -15.66 4.54 10.00
C TRP A 68 -16.66 3.43 9.80
N GLY A 69 -16.63 2.42 10.67
CA GLY A 69 -17.46 1.24 10.48
C GLY A 69 -17.14 0.53 9.18
N SER A 70 -18.12 0.37 8.31
CA SER A 70 -17.93 -0.24 6.99
C SER A 70 -17.62 0.77 5.90
N ASP A 71 -17.68 2.08 6.21
CA ASP A 71 -17.42 3.13 5.22
C ASP A 71 -15.93 3.39 5.08
N ARG A 72 -15.48 3.58 3.84
CA ARG A 72 -14.07 3.89 3.56
C ARG A 72 -13.99 4.96 2.49
N VAL A 73 -13.04 5.88 2.68
CA VAL A 73 -12.75 6.97 1.74
C VAL A 73 -11.25 7.01 1.51
N SER A 74 -10.86 7.27 0.26
CA SER A 74 -9.45 7.40 -0.10
C SER A 74 -9.32 8.53 -1.11
N ARG A 75 -8.33 9.42 -0.91
CA ARG A 75 -8.05 10.52 -1.82
C ARG A 75 -6.56 10.67 -2.04
N LEU A 76 -6.19 11.05 -3.26
CA LEU A 76 -4.80 11.39 -3.55
C LEU A 76 -4.45 12.73 -2.92
N LEU A 77 -3.23 12.83 -2.41
CA LEU A 77 -2.66 14.12 -2.01
C LEU A 77 -1.95 14.74 -3.21
N SER A 78 -1.98 16.07 -3.28
CA SER A 78 -1.13 16.78 -4.22
C SER A 78 0.32 16.78 -3.73
N ASP A 79 1.26 17.07 -4.62
CA ASP A 79 2.67 17.15 -4.24
C ASP A 79 2.90 18.21 -3.16
N GLU A 80 2.18 19.32 -3.25
CA GLU A 80 2.26 20.38 -2.26
C GLU A 80 1.75 19.93 -0.89
N GLU A 81 0.64 19.20 -0.87
CA GLU A 81 0.07 18.66 0.37
C GLU A 81 1.00 17.62 0.99
N GLU A 82 1.56 16.74 0.18
CA GLU A 82 2.51 15.74 0.65
C GLU A 82 3.74 16.40 1.27
N GLN A 83 4.30 17.41 0.58
CA GLN A 83 5.47 18.13 1.08
C GLN A 83 5.17 18.84 2.39
N ALA A 84 4.02 19.50 2.48
CA ALA A 84 3.61 20.19 3.71
C ALA A 84 3.46 19.24 4.87
N LEU A 85 2.90 18.04 4.63
CA LEU A 85 2.76 17.02 5.67
C LEU A 85 4.13 16.55 6.15
N LEU A 86 5.03 16.21 5.24
CA LEU A 86 6.37 15.74 5.59
C LEU A 86 7.13 16.79 6.41
N GLU A 87 7.04 18.04 6.02
CA GLU A 87 7.67 19.14 6.77
C GLU A 87 7.08 19.27 8.18
N SER A 88 5.77 19.13 8.31
CA SER A 88 5.10 19.29 9.61
C SER A 88 5.46 18.18 10.59
N ILE A 89 5.79 16.99 10.11
CA ILE A 89 6.20 15.87 10.97
C ILE A 89 7.72 15.74 11.07
N GLY A 90 8.47 16.66 10.46
CA GLY A 90 9.92 16.73 10.60
C GLY A 90 10.69 15.78 9.68
N ILE A 91 10.09 15.29 8.63
CA ILE A 91 10.76 14.43 7.66
C ILE A 91 11.13 15.27 6.44
N TYR A 92 12.39 15.72 6.38
CA TYR A 92 12.88 16.54 5.28
C TYR A 92 13.52 15.71 4.18
N ASP A 93 14.01 14.51 4.53
CA ASP A 93 14.63 13.57 3.59
C ASP A 93 14.16 12.16 3.98
N ILE A 94 13.38 11.55 3.10
CA ILE A 94 12.80 10.25 3.38
C ILE A 94 13.86 9.17 3.52
N GLU A 95 14.88 9.17 2.65
CA GLU A 95 15.94 8.16 2.71
C GLU A 95 16.76 8.28 4.00
N GLU A 96 17.09 9.49 4.40
CA GLU A 96 17.79 9.72 5.66
C GLU A 96 16.95 9.26 6.85
N TYR A 97 15.67 9.57 6.85
CA TYR A 97 14.75 9.15 7.90
C TYR A 97 14.68 7.62 8.00
N LEU A 98 14.60 6.93 6.87
CA LEU A 98 14.55 5.47 6.85
C LEU A 98 15.85 4.86 7.38
N GLN A 99 16.99 5.42 7.02
CA GLN A 99 18.28 4.99 7.54
C GLN A 99 18.37 5.18 9.07
N TYR A 100 17.88 6.30 9.56
CA TYR A 100 17.84 6.58 10.99
C TYR A 100 16.98 5.55 11.73
N ARG A 101 15.80 5.23 11.19
CA ARG A 101 14.91 4.24 11.79
C ARG A 101 15.50 2.83 11.75
N ALA A 102 16.19 2.51 10.67
CA ALA A 102 16.80 1.19 10.52
C ALA A 102 17.98 0.98 11.48
N SER A 103 18.70 2.06 11.84
CA SER A 103 19.88 1.97 12.72
C SER A 103 19.51 1.95 14.20
N ASN A 104 18.28 2.20 14.54
CA ASN A 104 17.76 2.13 15.89
C ASN A 104 16.94 0.85 16.09
#